data_a2fa3b9ea07f28b1f005ed6917a04ecb
#
_entry.id   a2fa3b9ea07f28b1f005ed6917a04ecb
#
_cell.length_a   1.000
_cell.length_b   1.000
_cell.length_c   1.000
_cell.angle_alpha   90.00
_cell.angle_beta   90.00
_cell.angle_gamma   90.00
#
_symmetry.space_group_name_H-M   'P 1'
#
loop_
_entity.id
_entity.type
_entity.pdbx_description
1 polymer ?
#
loop_
_entity_poly.entity_id
_entity_poly.type
_entity_poly.pdbx_seq_one_letter_code
_entity_poly.pdbx_strand_id
1 'polypeptide(L)'
;GLGGRLDATNVVVPLVSVVTNIGLEHTDLLGNTIERIAFEKAGIIKNNVPVVTGAKGNALQIIKKIAKERNAPLFAVERYADAKFDYLNGDFQQQNKDIVLTTINALKKFHPIKINQKQIKKGIKKTQWQGRLQFISKNVLVDCAHNPSGFEVLKKELKIIKNRRKINNFIFVVGIQKDKNIMEILNMIIPLISTIIFTKSKNENASAPQELLKIFNKINNEKPIETKIMDSPKKALSYARKIADKNDLIVVTGSIYLVEYVI
;
A
#
# COMPACT_ATOMS: atom_id res chain seq x y z
N GLY A 1 -9.16 -11.14 -1.31
CA GLY A 1 -8.76 -12.49 -1.65
C GLY A 1 -7.41 -12.58 -2.29
N LEU A 2 -7.00 -13.78 -2.63
CA LEU A 2 -5.71 -14.07 -3.21
C LEU A 2 -5.83 -14.26 -4.72
N GLY A 3 -5.09 -13.49 -5.51
CA GLY A 3 -5.12 -13.57 -6.97
C GLY A 3 -6.33 -12.85 -7.56
N GLY A 4 -7.32 -13.59 -8.01
CA GLY A 4 -8.55 -13.09 -8.66
C GLY A 4 -9.35 -14.23 -9.29
N ARG A 5 -8.72 -15.01 -10.17
CA ARG A 5 -9.36 -16.11 -10.90
C ARG A 5 -10.07 -17.12 -9.99
N LEU A 6 -9.42 -17.53 -8.92
CA LEU A 6 -9.92 -18.49 -7.93
C LEU A 6 -10.37 -17.82 -6.61
N ASP A 7 -10.52 -16.50 -6.60
CA ASP A 7 -11.03 -15.77 -5.43
C ASP A 7 -12.51 -16.09 -5.21
N ALA A 8 -12.90 -16.30 -3.94
CA ALA A 8 -14.29 -16.57 -3.58
C ALA A 8 -15.25 -15.47 -4.05
N THR A 9 -14.82 -14.21 -4.10
CA THR A 9 -15.61 -13.10 -4.58
C THR A 9 -15.79 -13.10 -6.10
N ASN A 10 -15.03 -13.91 -6.84
CA ASN A 10 -15.11 -13.97 -8.31
C ASN A 10 -16.36 -14.71 -8.83
N VAL A 11 -17.27 -15.11 -7.97
CA VAL A 11 -18.58 -15.70 -8.35
C VAL A 11 -19.58 -14.66 -8.87
N VAL A 12 -19.39 -13.38 -8.56
CA VAL A 12 -20.30 -12.31 -8.96
C VAL A 12 -20.07 -11.87 -10.41
N VAL A 13 -21.11 -11.35 -11.06
CA VAL A 13 -21.00 -10.62 -12.33
C VAL A 13 -21.12 -9.13 -12.01
N PRO A 14 -19.99 -8.39 -12.05
CA PRO A 14 -19.98 -6.97 -11.68
C PRO A 14 -20.45 -6.08 -12.86
N LEU A 15 -20.77 -4.83 -12.57
CA LEU A 15 -21.01 -3.82 -13.61
C LEU A 15 -19.69 -3.41 -14.32
N VAL A 16 -18.58 -3.42 -13.60
CA VAL A 16 -17.22 -3.14 -14.10
C VAL A 16 -16.24 -3.97 -13.30
N SER A 17 -15.29 -4.63 -13.95
CA SER A 17 -14.13 -5.25 -13.31
C SER A 17 -13.00 -4.23 -13.19
N VAL A 18 -12.29 -4.17 -12.06
CA VAL A 18 -11.17 -3.24 -11.88
C VAL A 18 -9.92 -4.00 -11.47
N VAL A 19 -8.87 -3.94 -12.30
CA VAL A 19 -7.53 -4.42 -11.97
C VAL A 19 -6.64 -3.20 -11.76
N THR A 20 -6.24 -2.92 -10.52
CA THR A 20 -5.52 -1.69 -10.21
C THR A 20 -4.13 -1.66 -10.85
N ASN A 21 -3.10 -2.00 -10.13
CA ASN A 21 -1.74 -2.20 -10.63
C ASN A 21 -1.31 -3.65 -10.35
N ILE A 22 -0.28 -4.10 -11.04
CA ILE A 22 0.31 -5.42 -10.86
C ILE A 22 1.75 -5.23 -10.40
N GLY A 23 2.12 -5.93 -9.33
CA GLY A 23 3.46 -6.03 -8.79
C GLY A 23 3.77 -7.47 -8.38
N LEU A 24 5.02 -7.76 -8.09
CA LEU A 24 5.42 -9.06 -7.53
C LEU A 24 4.90 -9.16 -6.09
N GLU A 25 3.88 -9.98 -5.91
CA GLU A 25 3.19 -10.20 -4.64
C GLU A 25 2.63 -11.62 -4.60
N HIS A 26 2.69 -12.27 -3.44
CA HIS A 26 2.24 -13.66 -3.27
C HIS A 26 2.85 -14.62 -4.29
N THR A 27 4.16 -14.46 -4.54
CA THR A 27 4.88 -15.19 -5.60
C THR A 27 4.86 -16.70 -5.42
N ASP A 28 4.78 -17.19 -4.19
CA ASP A 28 4.69 -18.61 -3.85
C ASP A 28 3.39 -19.26 -4.35
N LEU A 29 2.32 -18.48 -4.51
CA LEU A 29 1.00 -18.97 -4.90
C LEU A 29 0.57 -18.51 -6.30
N LEU A 30 0.88 -17.27 -6.67
CA LEU A 30 0.47 -16.68 -7.94
C LEU A 30 1.53 -16.81 -9.04
N GLY A 31 2.74 -17.29 -8.67
CA GLY A 31 3.89 -17.37 -9.55
C GLY A 31 4.84 -16.19 -9.46
N ASN A 32 6.07 -16.39 -9.91
CA ASN A 32 7.20 -15.51 -9.72
C ASN A 32 7.42 -14.51 -10.88
N THR A 33 6.46 -14.33 -11.76
CA THR A 33 6.54 -13.37 -12.86
C THR A 33 5.32 -12.44 -12.90
N ILE A 34 5.52 -11.23 -13.41
CA ILE A 34 4.45 -10.24 -13.58
C ILE A 34 3.33 -10.78 -14.46
N GLU A 35 3.67 -11.55 -15.50
CA GLU A 35 2.72 -12.14 -16.44
C GLU A 35 1.80 -13.15 -15.77
N ARG A 36 2.34 -14.03 -14.92
CA ARG A 36 1.55 -15.02 -14.18
C ARG A 36 0.61 -14.34 -13.18
N ILE A 37 1.11 -13.40 -12.43
CA ILE A 37 0.30 -12.62 -11.47
C ILE A 37 -0.79 -11.83 -12.21
N ALA A 38 -0.46 -11.23 -13.37
CA ALA A 38 -1.43 -10.52 -14.20
C ALA A 38 -2.53 -11.45 -14.73
N PHE A 39 -2.17 -12.68 -15.14
CA PHE A 39 -3.12 -13.70 -15.57
C PHE A 39 -4.12 -14.05 -14.45
N GLU A 40 -3.63 -14.35 -13.25
CA GLU A 40 -4.48 -14.68 -12.10
C GLU A 40 -5.41 -13.52 -11.71
N LYS A 41 -4.88 -12.29 -11.68
CA LYS A 41 -5.68 -11.11 -11.35
C LYS A 41 -6.68 -10.76 -12.46
N ALA A 42 -6.33 -10.94 -13.73
CA ALA A 42 -7.23 -10.74 -14.86
C ALA A 42 -8.35 -11.79 -14.95
N GLY A 43 -8.27 -12.87 -14.19
CA GLY A 43 -9.35 -13.85 -14.06
C GLY A 43 -10.68 -13.30 -13.57
N ILE A 44 -10.71 -12.09 -12.98
CA ILE A 44 -11.96 -11.39 -12.58
C ILE A 44 -12.70 -10.74 -13.77
N ILE A 45 -12.08 -10.64 -14.94
CA ILE A 45 -12.72 -10.06 -16.12
C ILE A 45 -13.84 -11.01 -16.57
N LYS A 46 -15.04 -10.49 -16.81
CA LYS A 46 -16.21 -11.28 -17.21
C LYS A 46 -16.57 -11.00 -18.67
N ASN A 47 -17.25 -11.96 -19.30
CA ASN A 47 -17.71 -11.82 -20.69
C ASN A 47 -18.62 -10.59 -20.83
N ASN A 48 -18.34 -9.75 -21.81
CA ASN A 48 -19.07 -8.52 -22.14
C ASN A 48 -19.14 -7.46 -21.01
N VAL A 49 -18.37 -7.63 -19.93
CA VAL A 49 -18.31 -6.66 -18.81
C VAL A 49 -17.10 -5.75 -18.99
N PRO A 50 -17.27 -4.42 -18.91
CA PRO A 50 -16.16 -3.49 -19.00
C PRO A 50 -15.08 -3.78 -17.94
N VAL A 51 -13.81 -3.63 -18.33
CA VAL A 51 -12.68 -3.73 -17.43
C VAL A 51 -11.85 -2.45 -17.43
N VAL A 52 -11.52 -1.97 -16.24
CA VAL A 52 -10.62 -0.83 -16.00
C VAL A 52 -9.30 -1.35 -15.45
N THR A 53 -8.18 -0.83 -15.91
CA THR A 53 -6.88 -1.20 -15.36
C THR A 53 -5.90 -0.05 -15.29
N GLY A 54 -5.12 -0.02 -14.19
CA GLY A 54 -3.94 0.81 -14.01
C GLY A 54 -2.62 0.08 -14.33
N ALA A 55 -2.70 -1.19 -14.76
CA ALA A 55 -1.53 -1.99 -15.12
C ALA A 55 -0.78 -1.40 -16.34
N LYS A 56 0.53 -1.63 -16.39
CA LYS A 56 1.43 -1.15 -17.46
C LYS A 56 2.30 -2.30 -17.96
N GLY A 57 3.02 -2.06 -19.08
CA GLY A 57 3.98 -3.01 -19.62
C GLY A 57 3.37 -4.39 -19.91
N ASN A 58 4.10 -5.46 -19.58
CA ASN A 58 3.69 -6.84 -19.82
C ASN A 58 2.36 -7.21 -19.14
N ALA A 59 2.12 -6.70 -17.92
CA ALA A 59 0.84 -6.92 -17.24
C ALA A 59 -0.36 -6.38 -18.05
N LEU A 60 -0.22 -5.20 -18.64
CA LEU A 60 -1.26 -4.63 -19.50
C LEU A 60 -1.50 -5.48 -20.75
N GLN A 61 -0.47 -6.07 -21.36
CA GLN A 61 -0.62 -6.93 -22.54
C GLN A 61 -1.43 -8.19 -22.21
N ILE A 62 -1.18 -8.81 -21.05
CA ILE A 62 -1.96 -9.97 -20.59
C ILE A 62 -3.42 -9.58 -20.36
N ILE A 63 -3.67 -8.45 -19.69
CA ILE A 63 -5.03 -7.95 -19.46
C ILE A 63 -5.74 -7.65 -20.78
N LYS A 64 -5.07 -7.03 -21.75
CA LYS A 64 -5.61 -6.76 -23.11
C LYS A 64 -6.02 -8.05 -23.83
N LYS A 65 -5.16 -9.08 -23.77
CA LYS A 65 -5.45 -10.38 -24.38
C LYS A 65 -6.71 -11.00 -23.78
N ILE A 66 -6.79 -11.11 -22.45
CA ILE A 66 -7.95 -11.71 -21.74
C ILE A 66 -9.22 -10.88 -21.97
N ALA A 67 -9.13 -9.55 -21.96
CA ALA A 67 -10.27 -8.68 -22.25
C ALA A 67 -10.81 -8.92 -23.66
N LYS A 68 -9.93 -9.07 -24.66
CA LYS A 68 -10.31 -9.41 -26.04
C LYS A 68 -11.00 -10.77 -26.14
N GLU A 69 -10.43 -11.81 -25.51
CA GLU A 69 -11.00 -13.16 -25.47
C GLU A 69 -12.39 -13.21 -24.87
N ARG A 70 -12.69 -12.28 -23.93
CA ARG A 70 -13.98 -12.15 -23.24
C ARG A 70 -14.91 -11.10 -23.79
N ASN A 71 -14.59 -10.49 -24.93
CA ASN A 71 -15.34 -9.36 -25.50
C ASN A 71 -15.59 -8.23 -24.47
N ALA A 72 -14.68 -8.06 -23.50
CA ALA A 72 -14.77 -7.08 -22.43
C ALA A 72 -14.18 -5.74 -22.89
N PRO A 73 -14.96 -4.64 -22.95
CA PRO A 73 -14.44 -3.32 -23.26
C PRO A 73 -13.36 -2.90 -22.26
N LEU A 74 -12.14 -2.64 -22.75
CA LEU A 74 -11.00 -2.29 -21.92
C LEU A 74 -10.78 -0.78 -21.84
N PHE A 75 -10.61 -0.28 -20.62
CA PHE A 75 -10.24 1.08 -20.26
C PHE A 75 -8.89 1.08 -19.54
N ALA A 76 -7.83 1.42 -20.26
CA ALA A 76 -6.55 1.71 -19.62
C ALA A 76 -6.62 3.10 -18.95
N VAL A 77 -5.99 3.24 -17.79
CA VAL A 77 -6.02 4.49 -17.03
C VAL A 77 -5.27 5.60 -17.76
N GLU A 78 -5.96 6.70 -18.00
CA GLU A 78 -5.40 7.97 -18.44
C GLU A 78 -5.13 8.88 -17.22
N ARG A 79 -4.16 9.78 -17.34
CA ARG A 79 -3.84 10.72 -16.27
C ARG A 79 -4.84 11.88 -16.27
N TYR A 80 -5.52 12.09 -15.17
CA TYR A 80 -6.45 13.22 -14.97
C TYR A 80 -5.82 14.29 -14.07
N ALA A 81 -5.75 15.53 -14.53
CA ALA A 81 -4.94 16.58 -13.91
C ALA A 81 -5.51 17.17 -12.58
N ASP A 82 -6.84 17.22 -12.37
CA ASP A 82 -7.41 18.28 -11.51
C ASP A 82 -8.10 17.90 -10.21
N ALA A 83 -8.01 16.67 -9.71
CA ALA A 83 -8.60 16.35 -8.42
C ALA A 83 -7.56 15.87 -7.42
N LYS A 84 -7.53 16.44 -6.23
CA LYS A 84 -6.68 16.00 -5.12
C LYS A 84 -7.56 15.37 -4.03
N PHE A 85 -7.02 14.33 -3.38
CA PHE A 85 -7.57 13.87 -2.12
C PHE A 85 -7.18 14.85 -1.02
N ASP A 86 -8.10 15.11 -0.09
CA ASP A 86 -7.78 15.95 1.08
C ASP A 86 -7.12 15.12 2.20
N TYR A 87 -7.42 13.81 2.26
CA TYR A 87 -7.02 12.92 3.35
C TYR A 87 -6.10 11.77 2.94
N LEU A 88 -5.96 11.47 1.66
CA LEU A 88 -5.07 10.42 1.17
C LEU A 88 -3.77 11.04 0.64
N ASN A 89 -2.66 10.75 1.31
CA ASN A 89 -1.33 11.26 0.96
C ASN A 89 -0.58 10.27 0.05
N GLY A 90 0.40 10.78 -0.67
CA GLY A 90 1.32 10.01 -1.51
C GLY A 90 1.00 10.06 -3.00
N ASP A 91 2.05 10.06 -3.81
CA ASP A 91 1.95 10.16 -5.27
C ASP A 91 1.20 8.96 -5.89
N PHE A 92 1.29 7.78 -5.27
CA PHE A 92 0.56 6.58 -5.70
C PHE A 92 -0.97 6.74 -5.61
N GLN A 93 -1.46 7.63 -4.75
CA GLN A 93 -2.90 7.92 -4.66
C GLN A 93 -3.41 8.66 -5.90
N GLN A 94 -2.52 9.36 -6.63
CA GLN A 94 -2.90 9.92 -7.92
C GLN A 94 -3.32 8.82 -8.90
N GLN A 95 -2.56 7.72 -8.98
CA GLN A 95 -2.92 6.58 -9.83
C GLN A 95 -4.25 5.94 -9.37
N ASN A 96 -4.46 5.78 -8.08
CA ASN A 96 -5.73 5.26 -7.55
C ASN A 96 -6.91 6.16 -7.92
N LYS A 97 -6.74 7.47 -7.83
CA LYS A 97 -7.75 8.45 -8.26
C LYS A 97 -8.07 8.32 -9.75
N ASP A 98 -7.03 8.19 -10.58
CA ASP A 98 -7.19 8.05 -12.02
C ASP A 98 -7.96 6.77 -12.38
N ILE A 99 -7.70 5.67 -11.66
CA ILE A 99 -8.47 4.42 -11.77
C ILE A 99 -9.95 4.65 -11.40
N VAL A 100 -10.22 5.36 -10.29
CA VAL A 100 -11.59 5.68 -9.86
C VAL A 100 -12.31 6.50 -10.92
N LEU A 101 -11.70 7.55 -11.46
CA LEU A 101 -12.31 8.39 -12.48
C LEU A 101 -12.57 7.62 -13.78
N THR A 102 -11.64 6.76 -14.20
CA THR A 102 -11.82 5.88 -15.36
C THR A 102 -12.95 4.88 -15.13
N THR A 103 -13.07 4.33 -13.91
CA THR A 103 -14.16 3.42 -13.53
C THR A 103 -15.51 4.12 -13.59
N ILE A 104 -15.61 5.34 -13.07
CA ILE A 104 -16.84 6.15 -13.14
C ILE A 104 -17.23 6.42 -14.61
N ASN A 105 -16.25 6.72 -15.48
CA ASN A 105 -16.50 6.93 -16.90
C ASN A 105 -17.00 5.65 -17.58
N ALA A 106 -16.40 4.49 -17.28
CA ALA A 106 -16.88 3.21 -17.79
C ALA A 106 -18.31 2.91 -17.32
N LEU A 107 -18.60 3.10 -16.03
CA LEU A 107 -19.94 2.94 -15.47
C LEU A 107 -20.98 3.83 -16.18
N LYS A 108 -20.67 5.11 -16.40
CA LYS A 108 -21.57 6.04 -17.09
C LYS A 108 -21.81 5.68 -18.55
N LYS A 109 -20.81 5.07 -19.21
CA LYS A 109 -20.88 4.69 -20.62
C LYS A 109 -21.74 3.45 -20.86
N PHE A 110 -21.69 2.47 -19.94
CA PHE A 110 -22.31 1.15 -20.13
C PHE A 110 -23.56 0.94 -19.28
N HIS A 111 -23.79 1.81 -18.30
CA HIS A 111 -24.92 1.67 -17.36
C HIS A 111 -25.63 3.02 -17.15
N PRO A 112 -26.95 3.04 -16.85
CA PRO A 112 -27.74 4.26 -16.70
C PRO A 112 -27.45 4.99 -15.35
N ILE A 113 -26.16 5.10 -14.97
CA ILE A 113 -25.75 5.72 -13.72
C ILE A 113 -25.58 7.21 -13.89
N LYS A 114 -26.35 8.00 -13.14
CA LYS A 114 -26.32 9.45 -13.16
C LYS A 114 -25.43 9.99 -12.04
N ILE A 115 -24.16 10.28 -12.35
CA ILE A 115 -23.20 10.91 -11.43
C ILE A 115 -22.71 12.20 -12.09
N ASN A 116 -22.87 13.34 -11.40
CA ASN A 116 -22.38 14.63 -11.89
C ASN A 116 -20.96 14.95 -11.35
N GLN A 117 -20.30 15.93 -11.93
CA GLN A 117 -18.94 16.33 -11.56
C GLN A 117 -18.83 16.82 -10.11
N LYS A 118 -19.86 17.49 -9.58
CA LYS A 118 -19.88 17.96 -8.19
C LYS A 118 -19.85 16.78 -7.20
N GLN A 119 -20.62 15.72 -7.51
CA GLN A 119 -20.65 14.49 -6.70
C GLN A 119 -19.28 13.77 -6.75
N ILE A 120 -18.67 13.65 -7.94
CA ILE A 120 -17.35 13.04 -8.11
C ILE A 120 -16.30 13.80 -7.30
N LYS A 121 -16.20 15.12 -7.45
CA LYS A 121 -15.27 15.96 -6.69
C LYS A 121 -15.50 15.84 -5.19
N LYS A 122 -16.75 15.87 -4.73
CA LYS A 122 -17.09 15.70 -3.30
C LYS A 122 -16.70 14.33 -2.78
N GLY A 123 -16.95 13.25 -3.54
CA GLY A 123 -16.55 11.90 -3.17
C GLY A 123 -15.05 11.76 -3.00
N ILE A 124 -14.27 12.19 -4.01
CA ILE A 124 -12.80 12.15 -3.97
C ILE A 124 -12.28 12.93 -2.75
N LYS A 125 -12.74 14.16 -2.53
CA LYS A 125 -12.28 14.98 -1.41
C LYS A 125 -12.57 14.35 -0.05
N LYS A 126 -13.72 13.68 0.12
CA LYS A 126 -14.14 13.07 1.38
C LYS A 126 -13.59 11.67 1.61
N THR A 127 -12.95 11.06 0.59
CA THR A 127 -12.43 9.69 0.72
C THR A 127 -11.33 9.65 1.76
N GLN A 128 -11.49 8.80 2.76
CA GLN A 128 -10.52 8.54 3.82
C GLN A 128 -10.27 7.04 3.91
N TRP A 129 -9.03 6.67 4.18
CA TRP A 129 -8.67 5.29 4.48
C TRP A 129 -7.57 5.27 5.52
N GLN A 130 -7.85 4.65 6.65
CA GLN A 130 -6.92 4.61 7.77
C GLN A 130 -5.66 3.83 7.43
N GLY A 131 -4.52 4.25 7.98
CA GLY A 131 -3.25 3.57 7.83
C GLY A 131 -2.62 3.64 6.43
N ARG A 132 -2.95 4.65 5.60
CA ARG A 132 -2.31 4.92 4.31
C ARG A 132 -1.64 6.29 4.32
N LEU A 133 -0.34 6.32 4.63
CA LEU A 133 0.45 7.56 4.82
C LEU A 133 -0.33 8.61 5.64
N GLN A 134 -0.99 8.14 6.70
CA GLN A 134 -1.87 8.94 7.52
C GLN A 134 -1.09 9.60 8.65
N PHE A 135 -1.17 10.93 8.73
CA PHE A 135 -0.71 11.66 9.90
C PHE A 135 -1.78 11.62 11.00
N ILE A 136 -1.52 10.89 12.09
CA ILE A 136 -2.39 10.85 13.28
C ILE A 136 -2.06 11.95 14.29
N SER A 137 -0.90 12.59 14.11
CA SER A 137 -0.52 13.85 14.75
C SER A 137 0.52 14.56 13.88
N LYS A 138 0.95 15.78 14.28
CA LYS A 138 1.91 16.57 13.51
C LYS A 138 3.20 15.84 13.18
N ASN A 139 3.67 14.97 14.08
CA ASN A 139 4.94 14.23 13.98
C ASN A 139 4.79 12.71 14.03
N VAL A 140 3.58 12.16 13.83
CA VAL A 140 3.36 10.71 13.77
C VAL A 140 2.64 10.34 12.48
N LEU A 141 3.33 9.58 11.64
CA LEU A 141 2.83 8.98 10.41
C LEU A 141 2.58 7.50 10.64
N VAL A 142 1.44 7.00 10.21
CA VAL A 142 1.14 5.56 10.19
C VAL A 142 0.94 5.08 8.76
N ASP A 143 1.48 3.90 8.45
CA ASP A 143 1.31 3.25 7.14
C ASP A 143 1.28 1.73 7.27
N CYS A 144 0.36 1.09 6.56
CA CYS A 144 0.16 -0.36 6.58
C CYS A 144 1.05 -1.13 5.58
N ALA A 145 2.16 -0.57 5.11
CA ALA A 145 3.14 -1.31 4.32
C ALA A 145 3.60 -2.56 5.09
N HIS A 146 3.59 -3.71 4.42
CA HIS A 146 3.87 -5.01 5.04
C HIS A 146 4.58 -6.00 4.11
N ASN A 147 4.90 -5.59 2.89
CA ASN A 147 5.64 -6.35 1.90
C ASN A 147 6.68 -5.45 1.22
N PRO A 148 7.67 -6.00 0.49
CA PRO A 148 8.72 -5.22 -0.15
C PRO A 148 8.19 -4.10 -1.05
N SER A 149 7.20 -4.39 -1.91
CA SER A 149 6.61 -3.37 -2.80
C SER A 149 5.96 -2.21 -2.04
N GLY A 150 5.26 -2.50 -0.93
CA GLY A 150 4.69 -1.47 -0.06
C GLY A 150 5.77 -0.62 0.61
N PHE A 151 6.85 -1.25 1.08
CA PHE A 151 7.97 -0.54 1.69
C PHE A 151 8.78 0.29 0.69
N GLU A 152 8.89 -0.14 -0.56
CA GLU A 152 9.51 0.68 -1.61
C GLU A 152 8.73 1.99 -1.83
N VAL A 153 7.39 1.90 -1.90
CA VAL A 153 6.52 3.08 -1.98
C VAL A 153 6.67 3.96 -0.74
N LEU A 154 6.58 3.37 0.47
CA LEU A 154 6.77 4.09 1.73
C LEU A 154 8.11 4.82 1.78
N LYS A 155 9.21 4.16 1.41
CA LYS A 155 10.56 4.73 1.35
C LYS A 155 10.62 5.97 0.44
N LYS A 156 10.01 5.87 -0.75
CA LYS A 156 9.92 6.99 -1.70
C LYS A 156 9.18 8.17 -1.10
N GLU A 157 8.02 7.92 -0.51
CA GLU A 157 7.18 8.97 0.09
C GLU A 157 7.84 9.61 1.32
N LEU A 158 8.53 8.83 2.16
CA LEU A 158 9.28 9.37 3.30
C LEU A 158 10.40 10.30 2.86
N LYS A 159 11.10 10.03 1.74
CA LYS A 159 12.09 10.96 1.18
C LYS A 159 11.44 12.27 0.74
N ILE A 160 10.27 12.21 0.11
CA ILE A 160 9.53 13.42 -0.29
C ILE A 160 9.09 14.21 0.95
N ILE A 161 8.54 13.52 1.96
CA ILE A 161 8.11 14.13 3.22
C ILE A 161 9.29 14.77 3.95
N LYS A 162 10.45 14.09 3.99
CA LYS A 162 11.68 14.62 4.60
C LYS A 162 12.03 15.99 4.05
N ASN A 163 12.06 16.11 2.73
CA ASN A 163 12.44 17.35 2.06
C ASN A 163 11.38 18.46 2.27
N ARG A 164 10.09 18.12 2.09
CA ARG A 164 8.99 19.09 2.21
C ARG A 164 8.80 19.63 3.62
N ARG A 165 8.96 18.77 4.64
CA ARG A 165 8.73 19.12 6.05
C ARG A 165 10.00 19.42 6.83
N LYS A 166 11.17 19.33 6.19
CA LYS A 166 12.50 19.51 6.81
C LYS A 166 12.67 18.58 8.02
N ILE A 167 12.36 17.30 7.82
CA ILE A 167 12.50 16.27 8.87
C ILE A 167 13.99 15.98 9.08
N ASN A 168 14.43 16.03 10.33
CA ASN A 168 15.79 15.70 10.71
C ASN A 168 16.00 14.18 10.74
N ASN A 169 15.22 13.48 11.55
CA ASN A 169 15.35 12.06 11.81
C ASN A 169 14.02 11.32 11.65
N PHE A 170 14.13 10.04 11.31
CA PHE A 170 13.00 9.13 11.37
C PHE A 170 13.17 8.16 12.53
N ILE A 171 12.17 8.10 13.40
CA ILE A 171 12.04 7.11 14.47
C ILE A 171 11.00 6.09 14.02
N PHE A 172 11.43 4.87 13.76
CA PHE A 172 10.53 3.82 13.29
C PHE A 172 9.99 2.99 14.45
N VAL A 173 8.69 2.73 14.44
CA VAL A 173 8.01 1.71 15.27
C VAL A 173 7.55 0.62 14.32
N VAL A 174 8.15 -0.58 14.43
CA VAL A 174 8.01 -1.64 13.44
C VAL A 174 7.53 -2.95 14.07
N GLY A 175 6.52 -3.55 13.44
CA GLY A 175 6.08 -4.92 13.74
C GLY A 175 5.61 -5.61 12.46
N ILE A 176 6.25 -6.72 12.11
CA ILE A 176 6.09 -7.43 10.83
C ILE A 176 5.56 -8.84 11.10
N GLN A 177 4.78 -9.40 10.19
CA GLN A 177 4.29 -10.77 10.24
C GLN A 177 5.38 -11.77 9.85
N LYS A 178 5.33 -13.00 10.40
CA LYS A 178 6.31 -14.08 10.18
C LYS A 178 6.42 -14.52 8.72
N ASP A 179 5.31 -14.47 7.97
CA ASP A 179 5.21 -14.89 6.58
C ASP A 179 5.76 -13.86 5.57
N LYS A 180 6.34 -12.75 6.05
CA LYS A 180 6.86 -11.69 5.17
C LYS A 180 8.38 -11.77 5.00
N ASN A 181 8.89 -11.23 3.91
CA ASN A 181 10.33 -11.11 3.68
C ASN A 181 10.92 -10.00 4.55
N ILE A 182 11.11 -10.30 5.85
CA ILE A 182 11.52 -9.34 6.88
C ILE A 182 12.88 -8.73 6.54
N MET A 183 13.82 -9.55 6.04
CA MET A 183 15.17 -9.09 5.71
C MET A 183 15.14 -8.02 4.61
N GLU A 184 14.42 -8.26 3.54
CA GLU A 184 14.28 -7.33 2.43
C GLU A 184 13.59 -6.03 2.86
N ILE A 185 12.50 -6.15 3.64
CA ILE A 185 11.77 -5.01 4.21
C ILE A 185 12.69 -4.13 5.04
N LEU A 186 13.44 -4.71 5.98
CA LEU A 186 14.33 -3.95 6.87
C LEU A 186 15.48 -3.29 6.09
N ASN A 187 16.07 -3.99 5.12
CA ASN A 187 17.11 -3.42 4.24
C ASN A 187 16.66 -2.16 3.51
N MET A 188 15.40 -2.10 3.11
CA MET A 188 14.86 -0.93 2.40
C MET A 188 14.83 0.33 3.24
N ILE A 189 14.60 0.20 4.54
CA ILE A 189 14.43 1.35 5.45
C ILE A 189 15.68 1.72 6.25
N ILE A 190 16.65 0.82 6.42
CA ILE A 190 17.94 1.10 7.12
C ILE A 190 18.53 2.46 6.74
N PRO A 191 18.60 2.87 5.45
CA PRO A 191 19.20 4.15 5.09
C PRO A 191 18.47 5.37 5.67
N LEU A 192 17.21 5.23 6.06
CA LEU A 192 16.37 6.31 6.59
C LEU A 192 16.36 6.37 8.12
N ILE A 193 16.62 5.24 8.80
CA ILE A 193 16.42 5.09 10.25
C ILE A 193 17.51 5.83 11.04
N SER A 194 17.09 6.57 12.07
CA SER A 194 17.95 7.01 13.17
C SER A 194 17.76 6.14 14.42
N THR A 195 16.50 5.83 14.73
CA THR A 195 16.10 4.96 15.84
C THR A 195 15.03 3.99 15.36
N ILE A 196 15.10 2.72 15.76
CA ILE A 196 14.08 1.72 15.46
C ILE A 196 13.60 1.02 16.74
N ILE A 197 12.29 0.95 16.90
CA ILE A 197 11.62 0.30 18.03
C ILE A 197 10.84 -0.89 17.47
N PHE A 198 11.31 -2.08 17.81
CA PHE A 198 10.62 -3.31 17.45
C PHE A 198 9.51 -3.63 18.43
N THR A 199 8.33 -3.95 17.91
CA THR A 199 7.16 -4.32 18.69
C THR A 199 6.34 -5.37 17.93
N LYS A 200 5.26 -5.87 18.56
CA LYS A 200 4.33 -6.79 17.91
C LYS A 200 2.89 -6.43 18.21
N SER A 201 2.01 -6.70 17.27
CA SER A 201 0.56 -6.72 17.49
C SER A 201 0.15 -7.97 18.28
N LYS A 202 -1.13 -8.05 18.67
CA LYS A 202 -1.69 -9.27 19.29
C LYS A 202 -1.99 -10.39 18.26
N ASN A 203 -1.77 -10.15 16.97
CA ASN A 203 -1.98 -11.16 15.95
C ASN A 203 -1.00 -12.33 16.15
N GLU A 204 -1.47 -13.58 16.07
CA GLU A 204 -0.69 -14.80 16.30
C GLU A 204 0.45 -14.97 15.31
N ASN A 205 0.28 -14.44 14.09
CA ASN A 205 1.31 -14.46 13.05
C ASN A 205 2.33 -13.33 13.18
N ALA A 206 2.28 -12.48 14.20
CA ALA A 206 3.26 -11.43 14.41
C ALA A 206 4.63 -12.03 14.80
N SER A 207 5.70 -11.57 14.14
CA SER A 207 7.06 -11.93 14.52
C SER A 207 7.40 -11.41 15.93
N ALA A 208 8.17 -12.18 16.68
CA ALA A 208 8.69 -11.72 17.95
C ALA A 208 9.63 -10.53 17.75
N PRO A 209 9.56 -9.47 18.56
CA PRO A 209 10.44 -8.31 18.40
C PRO A 209 11.93 -8.67 18.50
N GLN A 210 12.27 -9.70 19.25
CA GLN A 210 13.63 -10.24 19.39
C GLN A 210 14.15 -10.84 18.06
N GLU A 211 13.26 -11.52 17.30
CA GLU A 211 13.59 -12.06 15.97
C GLU A 211 13.83 -10.93 14.97
N LEU A 212 12.98 -9.90 14.99
CA LEU A 212 13.16 -8.71 14.16
C LEU A 212 14.49 -8.03 14.44
N LEU A 213 14.86 -7.86 15.72
CA LEU A 213 16.16 -7.31 16.12
C LEU A 213 17.31 -8.19 15.68
N LYS A 214 17.21 -9.52 15.82
CA LYS A 214 18.24 -10.46 15.38
C LYS A 214 18.51 -10.36 13.87
N ILE A 215 17.45 -10.28 13.06
CA ILE A 215 17.56 -10.09 11.60
C ILE A 215 18.18 -8.72 11.30
N PHE A 216 17.70 -7.68 11.97
CA PHE A 216 18.19 -6.31 11.79
C PHE A 216 19.70 -6.21 12.06
N ASN A 217 20.19 -6.78 13.16
CA ASN A 217 21.60 -6.77 13.51
C ASN A 217 22.48 -7.53 12.51
N LYS A 218 21.95 -8.55 11.81
CA LYS A 218 22.67 -9.25 10.75
C LYS A 218 22.88 -8.42 9.48
N ILE A 219 21.98 -7.48 9.21
CA ILE A 219 21.99 -6.71 7.97
C ILE A 219 22.47 -5.27 8.16
N ASN A 220 22.48 -4.76 9.39
CA ASN A 220 22.96 -3.42 9.71
C ASN A 220 24.41 -3.47 10.21
N ASN A 221 25.38 -3.60 9.28
CA ASN A 221 26.79 -3.77 9.64
C ASN A 221 27.56 -2.45 9.84
N GLU A 222 27.03 -1.30 9.38
CA GLU A 222 27.85 -0.08 9.26
C GLU A 222 27.22 1.16 9.90
N LYS A 223 25.94 1.18 10.19
CA LYS A 223 25.26 2.38 10.68
C LYS A 223 24.93 2.28 12.17
N PRO A 224 25.38 3.22 13.02
CA PRO A 224 24.95 3.27 14.41
C PRO A 224 23.47 3.69 14.46
N ILE A 225 22.57 2.72 14.60
CA ILE A 225 21.13 2.92 14.74
C ILE A 225 20.74 2.49 16.15
N GLU A 226 20.11 3.39 16.89
CA GLU A 226 19.57 3.05 18.20
C GLU A 226 18.41 2.05 18.04
N THR A 227 18.47 0.95 18.79
CA THR A 227 17.47 -0.12 18.75
C THR A 227 16.80 -0.31 20.10
N LYS A 228 15.48 -0.53 20.09
CA LYS A 228 14.70 -0.81 21.30
C LYS A 228 13.67 -1.90 21.04
N ILE A 229 13.36 -2.70 22.06
CA ILE A 229 12.24 -3.65 22.06
C ILE A 229 11.17 -3.17 23.02
N MET A 230 9.92 -3.20 22.57
CA MET A 230 8.75 -2.91 23.37
C MET A 230 7.66 -3.94 23.13
N ASP A 231 7.04 -4.47 24.18
CA ASP A 231 6.05 -5.55 24.08
C ASP A 231 4.69 -5.10 23.53
N SER A 232 4.44 -3.79 23.45
CA SER A 232 3.13 -3.24 23.07
C SER A 232 3.30 -2.07 22.09
N PRO A 233 2.52 -2.03 20.99
CA PRO A 233 2.53 -0.92 20.04
C PRO A 233 2.27 0.44 20.70
N LYS A 234 1.35 0.50 21.66
CA LYS A 234 1.03 1.73 22.39
C LYS A 234 2.21 2.21 23.24
N LYS A 235 2.90 1.28 23.93
CA LYS A 235 4.12 1.62 24.69
C LYS A 235 5.25 2.05 23.74
N ALA A 236 5.40 1.35 22.61
CA ALA A 236 6.40 1.71 21.59
C ALA A 236 6.19 3.11 21.03
N LEU A 237 4.95 3.45 20.68
CA LEU A 237 4.61 4.80 20.20
C LEU A 237 4.79 5.86 21.30
N SER A 238 4.41 5.55 22.54
CA SER A 238 4.61 6.46 23.69
C SER A 238 6.09 6.75 23.92
N TYR A 239 6.95 5.71 23.86
CA TYR A 239 8.38 5.88 23.96
C TYR A 239 8.95 6.68 22.80
N ALA A 240 8.56 6.36 21.55
CA ALA A 240 8.97 7.14 20.38
C ALA A 240 8.63 8.64 20.51
N ARG A 241 7.42 8.95 21.03
CA ARG A 241 7.02 10.34 21.30
C ARG A 241 7.89 11.04 22.36
N LYS A 242 8.36 10.27 23.36
CA LYS A 242 9.20 10.81 24.44
C LYS A 242 10.61 11.19 23.96
N ILE A 243 11.17 10.42 22.99
CA ILE A 243 12.52 10.63 22.48
C ILE A 243 12.58 11.52 21.24
N ALA A 244 11.43 11.76 20.58
CA ALA A 244 11.36 12.54 19.36
C ALA A 244 11.57 14.03 19.61
N ASP A 245 12.46 14.64 18.85
CA ASP A 245 12.63 16.08 18.80
C ASP A 245 11.57 16.75 17.92
N LYS A 246 11.53 18.09 17.95
CA LYS A 246 10.52 18.92 17.26
C LYS A 246 10.41 18.64 15.75
N ASN A 247 11.53 18.33 15.10
CA ASN A 247 11.61 18.09 13.66
C ASN A 247 11.80 16.61 13.30
N ASP A 248 11.60 15.71 14.25
CA ASP A 248 11.62 14.28 13.97
C ASP A 248 10.25 13.78 13.56
N LEU A 249 10.22 12.72 12.74
CA LEU A 249 9.01 12.06 12.32
C LEU A 249 9.01 10.61 12.81
N ILE A 250 8.01 10.27 13.60
CA ILE A 250 7.73 8.91 14.03
C ILE A 250 6.95 8.22 12.91
N VAL A 251 7.45 7.04 12.48
CA VAL A 251 6.80 6.23 11.43
C VAL A 251 6.40 4.88 12.03
N VAL A 252 5.11 4.62 12.12
CA VAL A 252 4.56 3.32 12.59
C VAL A 252 4.16 2.50 11.38
N THR A 253 4.79 1.33 11.19
CA THR A 253 4.60 0.54 9.97
C THR A 253 4.96 -0.95 10.13
N GLY A 254 4.71 -1.75 9.11
CA GLY A 254 5.08 -3.16 9.02
C GLY A 254 3.89 -4.13 9.07
N SER A 255 2.72 -3.69 9.51
CA SER A 255 1.51 -4.51 9.52
C SER A 255 0.27 -3.66 9.73
N ILE A 256 -0.84 -4.04 9.08
CA ILE A 256 -2.16 -3.46 9.35
C ILE A 256 -2.56 -3.70 10.82
N TYR A 257 -2.25 -4.87 11.36
CA TYR A 257 -2.55 -5.22 12.76
C TYR A 257 -1.76 -4.39 13.77
N LEU A 258 -0.56 -3.92 13.42
CA LEU A 258 0.19 -2.99 14.25
C LEU A 258 -0.45 -1.61 14.26
N VAL A 259 -0.77 -1.12 13.07
CA VAL A 259 -1.31 0.22 12.86
C VAL A 259 -2.68 0.39 13.53
N GLU A 260 -3.53 -0.64 13.53
CA GLU A 260 -4.82 -0.67 14.22
C GLU A 260 -4.71 -0.33 15.73
N TYR A 261 -3.61 -0.69 16.38
CA TYR A 261 -3.43 -0.43 17.82
C TYR A 261 -3.03 1.00 18.16
N VAL A 262 -2.68 1.82 17.17
CA VAL A 262 -2.13 3.17 17.38
C VAL A 262 -2.98 4.29 16.76
N ILE A 263 -3.97 3.92 15.94
CA ILE A 263 -4.96 4.85 15.37
C ILE A 263 -6.07 5.19 16.35
#